data_4773a021b70a9b14b83635cbb99133f9
#
_entry.id   4773a021b70a9b14b83635cbb99133f9
#
_cell.length_a   1.000
_cell.length_b   1.000
_cell.length_c   1.000
_cell.angle_alpha   90.00
_cell.angle_beta   90.00
_cell.angle_gamma   90.00
#
_symmetry.space_group_name_H-M   'P 1'
#
loop_
_entity.id
_entity.type
_entity.pdbx_description
1 polymer ?
#
loop_
_entity_poly.entity_id
_entity_poly.type
_entity_poly.pdbx_seq_one_letter_code
_entity_poly.pdbx_strand_id
1 'polypeptide(L)'
;MADMSIPAVEQRLIQEIAAILCVEPSAVKPDASLPSLGLDSMGFVELLVVVEKVFNLRLMESGLSREDFETLHALACRIHKGAPG
;
A
#
# COMPACT_ATOMS: atom_id res chain seq x y z
N MET A 1 10.52 17.04 2.49
CA MET A 1 9.11 16.70 2.68
C MET A 1 8.73 15.49 1.87
N ALA A 2 7.92 14.62 2.43
CA ALA A 2 7.47 13.45 1.69
C ALA A 2 6.44 13.87 0.65
N ASP A 3 6.64 13.41 -0.58
CA ASP A 3 5.66 13.60 -1.64
C ASP A 3 4.52 12.61 -1.43
N MET A 4 3.31 13.11 -1.24
CA MET A 4 2.12 12.28 -1.00
C MET A 4 1.22 12.20 -2.22
N SER A 5 1.74 12.52 -3.40
CA SER A 5 0.98 12.32 -4.64
C SER A 5 0.73 10.83 -4.86
N ILE A 6 -0.32 10.50 -5.61
CA ILE A 6 -0.65 9.09 -5.87
C ILE A 6 0.53 8.33 -6.46
N PRO A 7 1.23 8.84 -7.49
CA PRO A 7 2.40 8.13 -8.02
C PRO A 7 3.50 7.91 -6.99
N ALA A 8 3.76 8.88 -6.13
CA ALA A 8 4.78 8.74 -5.09
C ALA A 8 4.38 7.68 -4.07
N VAL A 9 3.11 7.67 -3.68
CA VAL A 9 2.59 6.66 -2.75
C VAL A 9 2.67 5.27 -3.38
N GLU A 10 2.31 5.15 -4.65
CA GLU A 10 2.41 3.87 -5.36
C GLU A 10 3.85 3.36 -5.37
N GLN A 11 4.81 4.22 -5.66
CA GLN A 11 6.22 3.82 -5.68
C GLN A 11 6.68 3.32 -4.32
N ARG A 12 6.28 4.01 -3.26
CA ARG A 12 6.64 3.58 -1.92
C ARG A 12 6.00 2.24 -1.57
N LEU A 13 4.72 2.05 -1.94
CA LEU A 13 4.04 0.79 -1.72
C LEU A 13 4.71 -0.36 -2.47
N ILE A 14 5.12 -0.10 -3.71
CA ILE A 14 5.82 -1.10 -4.52
C ILE A 14 7.08 -1.56 -3.79
N GLN A 15 7.87 -0.64 -3.27
CA GLN A 15 9.09 -0.98 -2.56
C GLN A 15 8.81 -1.78 -1.29
N GLU A 16 7.80 -1.39 -0.54
CA GLU A 16 7.47 -2.09 0.70
C GLU A 16 6.91 -3.49 0.43
N ILE A 17 6.04 -3.63 -0.56
CA ILE A 17 5.50 -4.93 -0.93
C ILE A 17 6.62 -5.84 -1.46
N ALA A 18 7.50 -5.30 -2.29
CA ALA A 18 8.63 -6.08 -2.80
C ALA A 18 9.50 -6.59 -1.67
N ALA A 19 9.73 -5.79 -0.64
CA ALA A 19 10.50 -6.20 0.52
C ALA A 19 9.80 -7.31 1.30
N ILE A 20 8.48 -7.18 1.50
CA ILE A 20 7.70 -8.19 2.21
C ILE A 20 7.73 -9.52 1.46
N LEU A 21 7.59 -9.47 0.14
CA LEU A 21 7.52 -10.67 -0.70
C LEU A 21 8.91 -11.17 -1.11
N CYS A 22 9.96 -10.42 -0.85
CA CYS A 22 11.33 -10.75 -1.26
C CYS A 22 11.44 -10.89 -2.78
N VAL A 23 10.83 -9.95 -3.50
CA VAL A 23 10.87 -9.93 -4.97
C VAL A 23 11.41 -8.57 -5.43
N GLU A 24 11.72 -8.49 -6.73
CA GLU A 24 12.14 -7.24 -7.33
C GLU A 24 10.97 -6.24 -7.38
N PRO A 25 11.21 -4.96 -7.13
CA PRO A 25 10.15 -3.96 -7.25
C PRO A 25 9.48 -3.96 -8.63
N SER A 26 10.21 -4.29 -9.68
CA SER A 26 9.65 -4.37 -11.03
C SER A 26 8.62 -5.48 -11.19
N ALA A 27 8.60 -6.45 -10.28
CA ALA A 27 7.61 -7.53 -10.30
C ALA A 27 6.29 -7.10 -9.66
N VAL A 28 6.26 -5.97 -8.97
CA VAL A 28 5.07 -5.47 -8.30
C VAL A 28 4.41 -4.43 -9.18
N LYS A 29 3.21 -4.74 -9.69
CA LYS A 29 2.49 -3.86 -10.61
C LYS A 29 1.35 -3.15 -9.90
N PRO A 30 1.21 -1.82 -10.07
CA PRO A 30 0.17 -1.07 -9.36
C PRO A 30 -1.26 -1.49 -9.70
N ASP A 31 -1.48 -1.97 -10.92
CA ASP A 31 -2.82 -2.39 -11.35
C ASP A 31 -3.14 -3.84 -11.01
N ALA A 32 -2.19 -4.58 -10.46
CA ALA A 32 -2.42 -5.96 -10.05
C ALA A 32 -3.18 -5.99 -8.72
N SER A 33 -4.01 -7.02 -8.55
CA SER A 33 -4.67 -7.20 -7.26
C SER A 33 -3.64 -7.62 -6.21
N LEU A 34 -3.86 -7.20 -4.98
CA LEU A 34 -2.92 -7.52 -3.91
C LEU A 34 -2.78 -9.04 -3.71
N PRO A 35 -3.89 -9.83 -3.70
CA PRO A 35 -3.73 -11.28 -3.62
C PRO A 35 -2.95 -11.89 -4.79
N SER A 36 -3.08 -11.34 -5.99
CA SER A 36 -2.36 -11.86 -7.14
C SER A 36 -0.85 -11.61 -7.05
N LEU A 37 -0.44 -10.65 -6.23
CA LEU A 37 0.97 -10.40 -5.99
C LEU A 37 1.59 -11.40 -5.02
N GLY A 38 0.77 -12.22 -4.38
CA GLY A 38 1.25 -13.19 -3.42
C GLY A 38 1.10 -12.78 -1.97
N LEU A 39 0.44 -11.66 -1.71
CA LEU A 39 0.19 -11.22 -0.34
C LEU A 39 -0.89 -12.08 0.29
N ASP A 40 -0.54 -12.78 1.35
CA ASP A 40 -1.52 -13.50 2.16
C ASP A 40 -2.01 -12.60 3.31
N SER A 41 -2.81 -13.17 4.20
CA SER A 41 -3.37 -12.41 5.31
C SER A 41 -2.29 -11.77 6.18
N MET A 42 -1.23 -12.53 6.46
CA MET A 42 -0.15 -12.02 7.30
C MET A 42 0.66 -10.95 6.60
N GLY A 43 0.99 -11.16 5.33
CA GLY A 43 1.70 -10.15 4.55
C GLY A 43 0.90 -8.88 4.43
N PHE A 44 -0.41 -9.00 4.30
CA PHE A 44 -1.28 -7.84 4.22
C PHE A 44 -1.29 -7.04 5.52
N VAL A 45 -1.36 -7.72 6.67
CA VAL A 45 -1.28 -7.05 7.96
C VAL A 45 0.06 -6.35 8.12
N GLU A 46 1.16 -6.99 7.73
CA GLU A 46 2.48 -6.37 7.76
C GLU A 46 2.51 -5.12 6.89
N LEU A 47 1.92 -5.18 5.70
CA LEU A 47 1.85 -4.04 4.81
C LEU A 47 1.10 -2.88 5.46
N LEU A 48 -0.03 -3.15 6.11
CA LEU A 48 -0.79 -2.11 6.78
C LEU A 48 0.01 -1.45 7.91
N VAL A 49 0.74 -2.25 8.69
CA VAL A 49 1.58 -1.72 9.76
C VAL A 49 2.66 -0.81 9.20
N VAL A 50 3.32 -1.25 8.12
CA VAL A 50 4.36 -0.46 7.49
C VAL A 50 3.79 0.85 6.93
N VAL A 51 2.64 0.78 6.27
CA VAL A 51 2.00 1.95 5.68
C VAL A 51 1.66 2.97 6.78
N GLU A 52 1.13 2.51 7.90
CA GLU A 52 0.80 3.40 9.01
C GLU A 52 2.04 4.13 9.52
N LYS A 53 3.17 3.43 9.58
CA LYS A 53 4.42 4.04 10.05
C LYS A 53 5.03 4.97 9.02
N VAL A 54 5.06 4.56 7.76
CA VAL A 54 5.70 5.32 6.69
C VAL A 54 4.93 6.61 6.38
N PHE A 55 3.60 6.51 6.32
CA PHE A 55 2.76 7.64 5.96
C PHE A 55 2.11 8.33 7.16
N ASN A 56 2.39 7.84 8.35
CA ASN A 56 1.84 8.39 9.59
C ASN A 56 0.31 8.43 9.56
N LEU A 57 -0.30 7.33 9.15
CA LEU A 57 -1.75 7.18 9.03
C LEU A 57 -2.24 6.05 9.92
N ARG A 58 -3.54 6.07 10.21
CA ARG A 58 -4.21 5.00 10.91
C ARG A 58 -5.27 4.40 10.01
N LEU A 59 -4.81 3.60 9.04
CA LEU A 59 -5.70 3.02 8.04
C LEU A 59 -6.77 2.13 8.66
N MET A 60 -6.41 1.35 9.66
CA MET A 60 -7.34 0.43 10.29
C MET A 60 -8.48 1.14 11.00
N GLU A 61 -8.25 2.37 11.45
CA GLU A 61 -9.27 3.17 12.10
C GLU A 61 -10.09 4.01 11.13
N SER A 62 -9.62 4.14 9.89
CA SER A 62 -10.27 5.03 8.92
C SER A 62 -11.42 4.38 8.17
N GLY A 63 -11.76 3.12 8.49
CA GLY A 63 -12.90 2.45 7.88
C GLY A 63 -12.64 1.98 6.46
N LEU A 64 -11.52 1.30 6.25
CA LEU A 64 -11.19 0.77 4.95
C LEU A 64 -12.22 -0.24 4.47
N SER A 65 -12.59 -0.15 3.20
CA SER A 65 -13.47 -1.11 2.55
C SER A 65 -12.64 -2.12 1.77
N ARG A 66 -13.31 -3.21 1.36
CA ARG A 66 -12.67 -4.22 0.52
C ARG A 66 -12.13 -3.62 -0.78
N GLU A 67 -12.84 -2.66 -1.33
CA GLU A 67 -12.44 -2.00 -2.58
C GLU A 67 -11.10 -1.29 -2.46
N ASP A 68 -10.78 -0.78 -1.29
CA ASP A 68 -9.52 -0.08 -1.05
C ASP A 68 -8.32 -1.02 -1.12
N PHE A 69 -8.56 -2.32 -1.08
CA PHE A 69 -7.51 -3.34 -1.10
C PHE A 69 -7.47 -4.16 -2.37
N GLU A 70 -8.31 -3.86 -3.36
CA GLU A 70 -8.35 -4.66 -4.57
C GLU A 70 -7.04 -4.59 -5.34
N THR A 71 -6.48 -3.39 -5.47
CA THR A 71 -5.21 -3.20 -6.17
C THR A 71 -4.31 -2.29 -5.35
N LEU A 72 -3.01 -2.33 -5.68
CA LEU A 72 -2.05 -1.41 -5.09
C LEU A 72 -2.45 0.04 -5.39
N HIS A 73 -2.91 0.29 -6.62
CA HIS A 73 -3.36 1.64 -7.00
C HIS A 73 -4.53 2.11 -6.13
N ALA A 74 -5.51 1.24 -5.88
CA ALA A 74 -6.64 1.59 -5.02
C ALA A 74 -6.17 1.94 -3.61
N LEU A 75 -5.24 1.15 -3.08
CA LEU A 75 -4.68 1.43 -1.76
C LEU A 75 -3.91 2.75 -1.75
N ALA A 76 -3.16 3.03 -2.82
CA ALA A 76 -2.44 4.29 -2.93
C ALA A 76 -3.40 5.48 -2.94
N CYS A 77 -4.51 5.36 -3.65
CA CYS A 77 -5.53 6.41 -3.67
C CYS A 77 -6.11 6.63 -2.27
N ARG A 78 -6.36 5.55 -1.54
CA ARG A 78 -6.89 5.65 -0.18
C ARG A 78 -5.89 6.34 0.75
N ILE A 79 -4.62 5.98 0.65
CA ILE A 79 -3.57 6.59 1.47
C ILE A 79 -3.48 8.08 1.14
N HIS A 80 -3.52 8.41 -0.16
CA HIS A 80 -3.45 9.81 -0.60
C HIS A 80 -4.59 10.63 0.01
N LYS A 81 -5.80 10.09 0.04
CA LYS A 81 -6.96 10.77 0.63
C LYS A 81 -6.84 10.94 2.13
N GLY A 82 -6.25 9.97 2.81
CA GLY A 82 -6.13 9.98 4.26
C GLY A 82 -4.89 10.67 4.77
N ALA A 83 -3.98 11.09 3.89
CA ALA A 83 -2.73 11.68 4.31
C ALA A 83 -2.95 13.04 4.98
N PRO A 84 -2.27 13.28 6.11
CA PRO A 84 -2.34 14.60 6.73
C PRO A 84 -1.60 15.62 5.86
N GLY A 85 -2.19 16.73 5.67
CA GLY A 85 -1.53 17.81 4.93
C GLY A 85 -2.01 18.11 3.63
#